data_75e5e595bbf2f102ca5de1d6701519c2
#
_entry.id   75e5e595bbf2f102ca5de1d6701519c2
#
_cell.length_a   1.000
_cell.length_b   1.000
_cell.length_c   1.000
_cell.angle_alpha   90.00
_cell.angle_beta   90.00
_cell.angle_gamma   90.00
#
_symmetry.space_group_name_H-M   'P 1'
#
loop_
_entity.id
_entity.type
_entity.pdbx_description
1 polymer ?
#
loop_
_entity_poly.entity_id
_entity_poly.type
_entity_poly.pdbx_seq_one_letter_code
_entity_poly.pdbx_strand_id
1 'polypeptide(L)'
;MNATAPGKLILTGEYAVLDGAPALVVAVNRRVTASRRTGPRGSSPFLVAVAEEIARSYGVDAPEARAAMEIVVDSSTFFLGNTKLGLGSSAAVTVAATALALTITREVPVIDREAVLAIASAAHGTAQSSRPRPSSADLTGVRQQRAMSYSDLSAQVLAATTAGVHTAGGPPSAKIRGSGADIAAAVHGGVIMFESGNVTRLVWPEGLVLIPFFTGAAADTAELVIRVNTARAANRAAVEAALAAIAAASRAACQAAAVRQPEIAANALLAALKLAGAATDQLGAATALPLTPACVTAARKAMASLGGTAKTTGAGAGDVAIAVIPATPNPERLKEHVTNAERLLIEAGCQPLGLSVDTTGVDLQPAGQ
;
A
#
# COMPACT_ATOMS: atom_id res chain seq x y z
N MET A 1 -18.94 13.27 -11.72
CA MET A 1 -18.18 13.21 -10.46
C MET A 1 -17.28 11.98 -10.49
N ASN A 2 -16.04 12.11 -10.09
CA ASN A 2 -15.07 11.03 -9.94
C ASN A 2 -14.62 10.95 -8.49
N ALA A 3 -14.12 9.79 -8.05
CA ALA A 3 -13.40 9.68 -6.79
C ALA A 3 -11.96 9.27 -7.06
N THR A 4 -11.02 9.81 -6.31
CA THR A 4 -9.61 9.47 -6.44
C THR A 4 -9.03 9.03 -5.10
N ALA A 5 -8.08 8.10 -5.13
CA ALA A 5 -7.37 7.64 -3.94
C ALA A 5 -5.87 7.47 -4.23
N PRO A 6 -4.99 7.86 -3.29
CA PRO A 6 -3.54 7.80 -3.47
C PRO A 6 -2.98 6.39 -3.30
N GLY A 7 -1.78 6.19 -3.82
CA GLY A 7 -0.92 5.07 -3.47
C GLY A 7 -0.28 5.24 -2.09
N LYS A 8 0.52 4.26 -1.69
CA LYS A 8 1.20 4.25 -0.39
C LYS A 8 2.60 3.64 -0.44
N LEU A 9 3.39 3.95 0.58
CA LEU A 9 4.64 3.28 0.94
C LEU A 9 4.60 2.91 2.42
N ILE A 10 4.91 1.66 2.75
CA ILE A 10 5.14 1.24 4.15
C ILE A 10 6.61 1.54 4.45
N LEU A 11 6.87 2.54 5.29
CA LEU A 11 8.21 2.99 5.62
C LEU A 11 8.87 2.10 6.67
N THR A 12 8.08 1.65 7.66
CA THR A 12 8.52 0.73 8.72
C THR A 12 7.36 -0.16 9.15
N GLY A 13 7.67 -1.29 9.81
CA GLY A 13 6.67 -2.26 10.28
C GLY A 13 6.42 -3.39 9.29
N GLU A 14 7.25 -3.53 8.25
CA GLU A 14 7.18 -4.61 7.27
C GLU A 14 7.05 -5.96 7.97
N TYR A 15 6.18 -6.84 7.51
CA TYR A 15 5.86 -8.15 8.13
C TYR A 15 5.36 -8.06 9.58
N ALA A 16 6.05 -7.34 10.47
CA ALA A 16 5.68 -7.23 11.89
C ALA A 16 4.28 -6.62 12.11
N VAL A 17 3.79 -5.81 11.16
CA VAL A 17 2.42 -5.27 11.18
C VAL A 17 1.36 -6.36 11.07
N LEU A 18 1.68 -7.52 10.49
CA LEU A 18 0.79 -8.68 10.42
C LEU A 18 0.63 -9.35 11.78
N ASP A 19 1.60 -9.17 12.67
CA ASP A 19 1.59 -9.64 14.07
C ASP A 19 1.16 -8.53 15.05
N GLY A 20 0.59 -7.42 14.54
CA GLY A 20 0.02 -6.33 15.35
C GLY A 20 0.99 -5.23 15.75
N ALA A 21 2.25 -5.23 15.27
CA ALA A 21 3.16 -4.10 15.49
C ALA A 21 2.69 -2.86 14.69
N PRO A 22 3.02 -1.63 15.16
CA PRO A 22 2.70 -0.44 14.39
C PRO A 22 3.49 -0.40 13.08
N ALA A 23 2.89 0.21 12.05
CA ALA A 23 3.53 0.55 10.79
C ALA A 23 3.49 2.06 10.57
N LEU A 24 4.60 2.64 10.15
CA LEU A 24 4.64 4.00 9.62
C LEU A 24 4.39 3.93 8.11
N VAL A 25 3.31 4.54 7.66
CA VAL A 25 2.87 4.49 6.26
C VAL A 25 2.70 5.90 5.72
N VAL A 26 3.11 6.13 4.49
CA VAL A 26 2.94 7.41 3.80
C VAL A 26 2.10 7.21 2.54
N ALA A 27 1.10 8.05 2.35
CA ALA A 27 0.39 8.15 1.08
C ALA A 27 1.22 8.95 0.08
N VAL A 28 1.20 8.55 -1.20
CA VAL A 28 1.97 9.20 -2.27
C VAL A 28 1.08 9.64 -3.42
N ASN A 29 1.50 10.69 -4.12
CA ASN A 29 0.74 11.42 -5.15
C ASN A 29 0.54 10.67 -6.48
N ARG A 30 0.62 9.34 -6.49
CA ARG A 30 0.11 8.48 -7.57
C ARG A 30 -1.30 8.07 -7.21
N ARG A 31 -2.28 8.46 -8.01
CA ARG A 31 -3.71 8.30 -7.67
C ARG A 31 -4.42 7.40 -8.68
N VAL A 32 -5.31 6.57 -8.17
CA VAL A 32 -6.34 5.88 -8.96
C VAL A 32 -7.51 6.83 -9.13
N THR A 33 -8.12 6.81 -10.29
CA THR A 33 -9.38 7.52 -10.57
C THR A 33 -10.50 6.51 -10.79
N ALA A 34 -11.54 6.57 -9.97
CA ALA A 34 -12.79 5.86 -10.16
C ALA A 34 -13.83 6.79 -10.80
N SER A 35 -14.52 6.30 -11.83
CA SER A 35 -15.56 7.03 -12.53
C SER A 35 -16.76 6.12 -12.82
N ARG A 36 -17.96 6.73 -13.01
CA ARG A 36 -19.15 5.99 -13.45
C ARG A 36 -19.14 5.90 -14.97
N ARG A 37 -19.36 4.71 -15.50
CA ARG A 37 -19.46 4.48 -16.93
C ARG A 37 -20.48 3.39 -17.24
N THR A 38 -21.30 3.61 -18.25
CA THR A 38 -22.16 2.58 -18.85
C THR A 38 -21.40 1.80 -19.91
N GLY A 39 -21.43 0.46 -19.87
CA GLY A 39 -20.79 -0.41 -20.88
C GLY A 39 -19.97 -1.56 -20.28
N PRO A 40 -19.36 -2.38 -21.15
CA PRO A 40 -18.59 -3.56 -20.71
C PRO A 40 -17.39 -3.18 -19.85
N ARG A 41 -17.14 -3.95 -18.80
CA ARG A 41 -16.09 -3.71 -17.81
C ARG A 41 -14.99 -4.75 -17.87
N GLY A 42 -13.79 -4.32 -17.51
CA GLY A 42 -12.78 -5.25 -17.06
C GLY A 42 -13.16 -5.84 -15.69
N SER A 43 -13.04 -7.16 -15.51
CA SER A 43 -13.36 -7.84 -14.25
C SER A 43 -12.23 -7.70 -13.24
N SER A 44 -12.15 -6.57 -12.52
CA SER A 44 -11.26 -6.47 -11.36
C SER A 44 -11.89 -7.20 -10.17
N PRO A 45 -11.22 -8.19 -9.55
CA PRO A 45 -11.75 -8.86 -8.37
C PRO A 45 -11.99 -7.91 -7.20
N PHE A 46 -11.28 -6.78 -7.16
CA PHE A 46 -11.48 -5.75 -6.15
C PHE A 46 -12.78 -4.96 -6.36
N LEU A 47 -13.16 -4.66 -7.62
CA LEU A 47 -14.43 -4.00 -7.92
C LEU A 47 -15.63 -4.91 -7.67
N VAL A 48 -15.49 -6.21 -7.95
CA VAL A 48 -16.51 -7.21 -7.61
C VAL A 48 -16.70 -7.25 -6.10
N ALA A 49 -15.62 -7.38 -5.32
CA ALA A 49 -15.70 -7.43 -3.87
C ALA A 49 -16.28 -6.14 -3.25
N VAL A 50 -16.02 -4.96 -3.85
CA VAL A 50 -16.64 -3.69 -3.42
C VAL A 50 -18.16 -3.75 -3.63
N ALA A 51 -18.63 -4.20 -4.80
CA ALA A 51 -20.06 -4.30 -5.07
C ALA A 51 -20.76 -5.30 -4.15
N GLU A 52 -20.13 -6.47 -3.90
CA GLU A 52 -20.61 -7.49 -2.97
C GLU A 52 -20.69 -6.96 -1.52
N GLU A 53 -19.69 -6.23 -1.06
CA GLU A 53 -19.66 -5.69 0.30
C GLU A 53 -20.67 -4.58 0.50
N ILE A 54 -20.85 -3.69 -0.49
CA ILE A 54 -21.87 -2.65 -0.46
C ILE A 54 -23.27 -3.28 -0.50
N ALA A 55 -23.51 -4.28 -1.35
CA ALA A 55 -24.77 -4.99 -1.40
C ALA A 55 -25.10 -5.70 -0.08
N ARG A 56 -24.09 -6.23 0.61
CA ARG A 56 -24.26 -6.84 1.95
C ARG A 56 -24.59 -5.80 3.01
N SER A 57 -23.98 -4.62 2.95
CA SER A 57 -24.10 -3.58 3.97
C SER A 57 -25.37 -2.74 3.82
N TYR A 58 -25.82 -2.49 2.58
CA TYR A 58 -26.94 -1.58 2.27
C TYR A 58 -28.14 -2.29 1.63
N GLY A 59 -28.00 -3.54 1.22
CA GLY A 59 -28.98 -4.29 0.46
C GLY A 59 -28.68 -4.31 -1.04
N VAL A 60 -29.08 -5.43 -1.71
CA VAL A 60 -28.79 -5.65 -3.14
C VAL A 60 -29.48 -4.63 -4.06
N ASP A 61 -30.64 -4.12 -3.64
CA ASP A 61 -31.41 -3.14 -4.39
C ASP A 61 -31.08 -1.68 -4.05
N ALA A 62 -30.17 -1.45 -3.10
CA ALA A 62 -29.76 -0.12 -2.71
C ALA A 62 -29.13 0.65 -3.90
N PRO A 63 -29.35 1.97 -4.01
CA PRO A 63 -28.76 2.79 -5.05
C PRO A 63 -27.23 2.75 -5.05
N GLU A 64 -26.60 2.64 -3.86
CA GLU A 64 -25.16 2.49 -3.71
C GLU A 64 -24.65 1.15 -4.30
N ALA A 65 -25.38 0.05 -4.11
CA ALA A 65 -25.03 -1.25 -4.67
C ALA A 65 -25.10 -1.25 -6.20
N ARG A 66 -26.14 -0.63 -6.76
CA ARG A 66 -26.29 -0.43 -8.19
C ARG A 66 -25.17 0.46 -8.75
N ALA A 67 -24.85 1.56 -8.08
CA ALA A 67 -23.77 2.46 -8.45
C ALA A 67 -22.42 1.73 -8.46
N ALA A 68 -22.12 0.91 -7.44
CA ALA A 68 -20.90 0.13 -7.36
C ALA A 68 -20.69 -0.77 -8.58
N MET A 69 -21.76 -1.29 -9.14
CA MET A 69 -21.70 -2.12 -10.36
C MET A 69 -21.42 -1.33 -11.65
N GLU A 70 -21.48 -0.02 -11.66
CA GLU A 70 -21.19 0.85 -12.81
C GLU A 70 -19.84 1.55 -12.73
N ILE A 71 -19.02 1.27 -11.71
CA ILE A 71 -17.72 1.92 -11.51
C ILE A 71 -16.66 1.26 -12.38
N VAL A 72 -15.90 2.10 -13.06
CA VAL A 72 -14.64 1.76 -13.73
C VAL A 72 -13.51 2.53 -13.10
N VAL A 73 -12.28 1.99 -13.20
CA VAL A 73 -11.11 2.61 -12.58
C VAL A 73 -9.96 2.73 -13.56
N ASP A 74 -9.25 3.85 -13.49
CA ASP A 74 -7.96 4.05 -14.11
C ASP A 74 -6.88 4.02 -13.03
N SER A 75 -5.94 3.10 -13.16
CA SER A 75 -4.77 2.92 -12.28
C SER A 75 -3.45 3.00 -13.06
N SER A 76 -3.46 3.55 -14.26
CA SER A 76 -2.29 3.64 -15.16
C SER A 76 -1.09 4.33 -14.49
N THR A 77 -1.34 5.32 -13.63
CA THR A 77 -0.30 6.03 -12.89
C THR A 77 0.52 5.14 -11.95
N PHE A 78 0.06 3.93 -11.63
CA PHE A 78 0.77 2.96 -10.77
C PHE A 78 1.74 2.07 -11.52
N PHE A 79 1.93 2.34 -12.80
CA PHE A 79 2.84 1.61 -13.66
C PHE A 79 3.95 2.51 -14.20
N LEU A 80 5.12 1.93 -14.42
CA LEU A 80 6.21 2.50 -15.17
C LEU A 80 6.38 1.66 -16.44
N GLY A 81 5.88 2.17 -17.59
CA GLY A 81 5.64 1.33 -18.75
C GLY A 81 4.70 0.17 -18.40
N ASN A 82 5.14 -1.06 -18.59
CA ASN A 82 4.37 -2.26 -18.25
C ASN A 82 4.64 -2.81 -16.84
N THR A 83 5.54 -2.18 -16.09
CA THR A 83 5.95 -2.67 -14.75
C THR A 83 5.13 -1.99 -13.66
N LYS A 84 4.48 -2.78 -12.82
CA LYS A 84 3.74 -2.30 -11.65
C LYS A 84 4.71 -1.87 -10.56
N LEU A 85 4.47 -0.69 -9.97
CA LEU A 85 5.38 -0.06 -8.98
C LEU A 85 5.21 -0.54 -7.53
N GLY A 86 4.28 -1.45 -7.22
CA GLY A 86 4.07 -1.90 -5.82
C GLY A 86 3.51 -0.85 -4.85
N LEU A 87 2.97 0.26 -5.35
CA LEU A 87 2.45 1.39 -4.57
C LEU A 87 1.06 1.15 -3.96
N GLY A 88 0.58 -0.09 -3.87
CA GLY A 88 -0.73 -0.41 -3.29
C GLY A 88 -1.92 -0.07 -4.19
N SER A 89 -1.78 -0.22 -5.51
CA SER A 89 -2.88 0.08 -6.47
C SER A 89 -4.18 -0.65 -6.16
N SER A 90 -4.14 -1.89 -5.64
CA SER A 90 -5.35 -2.63 -5.25
C SER A 90 -6.13 -1.94 -4.14
N ALA A 91 -5.45 -1.43 -3.13
CA ALA A 91 -6.06 -0.65 -2.04
C ALA A 91 -6.65 0.66 -2.57
N ALA A 92 -5.88 1.42 -3.37
CA ALA A 92 -6.35 2.66 -3.97
C ALA A 92 -7.58 2.45 -4.88
N VAL A 93 -7.61 1.37 -5.69
CA VAL A 93 -8.78 0.97 -6.49
C VAL A 93 -9.99 0.70 -5.61
N THR A 94 -9.82 -0.10 -4.56
CA THR A 94 -10.90 -0.46 -3.63
C THR A 94 -11.46 0.79 -2.94
N VAL A 95 -10.58 1.66 -2.44
CA VAL A 95 -10.97 2.89 -1.73
C VAL A 95 -11.69 3.88 -2.65
N ALA A 96 -11.13 4.15 -3.84
CA ALA A 96 -11.74 5.09 -4.80
C ALA A 96 -13.12 4.59 -5.27
N ALA A 97 -13.25 3.29 -5.58
CA ALA A 97 -14.52 2.69 -5.98
C ALA A 97 -15.56 2.75 -4.86
N THR A 98 -15.17 2.40 -3.63
CA THR A 98 -16.08 2.47 -2.47
C THR A 98 -16.55 3.90 -2.23
N ALA A 99 -15.64 4.88 -2.22
CA ALA A 99 -15.98 6.28 -2.01
C ALA A 99 -16.96 6.80 -3.07
N LEU A 100 -16.71 6.48 -4.35
CA LEU A 100 -17.60 6.90 -5.43
C LEU A 100 -18.99 6.26 -5.28
N ALA A 101 -19.08 4.95 -5.01
CA ALA A 101 -20.35 4.25 -4.87
C ALA A 101 -21.20 4.82 -3.73
N LEU A 102 -20.59 5.16 -2.58
CA LEU A 102 -21.27 5.68 -1.42
C LEU A 102 -21.71 7.16 -1.53
N THR A 103 -21.12 7.89 -2.48
CA THR A 103 -21.35 9.34 -2.60
C THR A 103 -22.16 9.75 -3.83
N ILE A 104 -22.08 8.98 -4.91
CA ILE A 104 -22.67 9.36 -6.19
C ILE A 104 -24.20 9.46 -6.18
N THR A 105 -24.85 8.79 -5.24
CA THR A 105 -26.30 8.76 -5.05
C THR A 105 -26.82 9.85 -4.10
N ARG A 106 -25.93 10.61 -3.47
CA ARG A 106 -26.25 11.63 -2.48
C ARG A 106 -26.47 12.99 -3.15
N GLU A 107 -27.45 13.76 -2.67
CA GLU A 107 -27.68 15.13 -3.12
C GLU A 107 -26.48 16.05 -2.86
N VAL A 108 -25.86 15.89 -1.68
CA VAL A 108 -24.60 16.57 -1.33
C VAL A 108 -23.53 15.49 -1.17
N PRO A 109 -22.58 15.41 -2.13
CA PRO A 109 -21.55 14.38 -2.11
C PRO A 109 -20.47 14.72 -1.07
N VAL A 110 -20.52 14.03 0.07
CA VAL A 110 -19.51 14.11 1.13
C VAL A 110 -18.97 12.71 1.40
N ILE A 111 -17.65 12.59 1.46
CA ILE A 111 -16.98 11.32 1.79
C ILE A 111 -17.09 11.06 3.30
N ASP A 112 -17.78 10.00 3.65
CA ASP A 112 -17.72 9.39 4.97
C ASP A 112 -16.49 8.45 5.01
N ARG A 113 -15.38 8.95 5.56
CA ARG A 113 -14.11 8.21 5.58
C ARG A 113 -14.17 6.96 6.45
N GLU A 114 -15.01 6.95 7.50
CA GLU A 114 -15.15 5.78 8.36
C GLU A 114 -15.91 4.67 7.64
N ALA A 115 -17.02 5.01 6.98
CA ALA A 115 -17.77 4.06 6.15
C ALA A 115 -16.91 3.53 4.98
N VAL A 116 -16.15 4.42 4.31
CA VAL A 116 -15.22 4.00 3.23
C VAL A 116 -14.15 3.07 3.77
N LEU A 117 -13.54 3.38 4.92
CA LEU A 117 -12.51 2.55 5.55
C LEU A 117 -13.05 1.15 5.89
N ALA A 118 -14.22 1.08 6.51
CA ALA A 118 -14.82 -0.18 6.92
C ALA A 118 -15.14 -1.08 5.71
N ILE A 119 -15.87 -0.55 4.72
CA ILE A 119 -16.29 -1.30 3.54
C ILE A 119 -15.10 -1.67 2.65
N ALA A 120 -14.19 -0.73 2.40
CA ALA A 120 -13.01 -0.99 1.59
C ALA A 120 -12.08 -2.04 2.24
N SER A 121 -11.93 -2.03 3.57
CA SER A 121 -11.14 -3.03 4.29
C SER A 121 -11.75 -4.43 4.16
N ALA A 122 -13.07 -4.57 4.31
CA ALA A 122 -13.77 -5.84 4.17
C ALA A 122 -13.68 -6.36 2.72
N ALA A 123 -13.99 -5.51 1.73
CA ALA A 123 -13.95 -5.85 0.31
C ALA A 123 -12.53 -6.25 -0.13
N HIS A 124 -11.51 -5.48 0.26
CA HIS A 124 -10.12 -5.77 -0.09
C HIS A 124 -9.65 -7.10 0.50
N GLY A 125 -9.98 -7.38 1.77
CA GLY A 125 -9.67 -8.65 2.42
C GLY A 125 -10.33 -9.85 1.72
N THR A 126 -11.58 -9.72 1.28
CA THR A 126 -12.30 -10.74 0.50
C THR A 126 -11.62 -10.98 -0.84
N ALA A 127 -11.32 -9.91 -1.60
CA ALA A 127 -10.66 -10.02 -2.90
C ALA A 127 -9.26 -10.65 -2.83
N GLN A 128 -8.49 -10.34 -1.79
CA GLN A 128 -7.18 -10.96 -1.57
C GLN A 128 -7.27 -12.46 -1.26
N SER A 129 -8.27 -12.85 -0.47
CA SER A 129 -8.49 -14.26 -0.07
C SER A 129 -9.00 -15.13 -1.22
N SER A 130 -9.65 -14.55 -2.22
CA SER A 130 -10.25 -15.24 -3.38
C SER A 130 -9.27 -15.41 -4.54
N ARG A 131 -8.06 -14.86 -4.49
CA ARG A 131 -7.06 -15.03 -5.55
C ARG A 131 -6.57 -16.47 -5.59
N PRO A 132 -6.60 -17.14 -6.78
CA PRO A 132 -5.95 -18.43 -6.92
C PRO A 132 -4.48 -18.30 -6.57
N ARG A 133 -3.94 -19.25 -5.79
CA ARG A 133 -2.48 -19.31 -5.58
C ARG A 133 -1.82 -19.51 -6.93
N PRO A 134 -0.80 -18.72 -7.31
CA PRO A 134 -0.04 -19.01 -8.51
C PRO A 134 0.58 -20.40 -8.36
N SER A 135 0.28 -21.29 -9.28
CA SER A 135 1.04 -22.53 -9.42
C SER A 135 2.41 -22.17 -9.99
N SER A 136 3.45 -22.89 -9.63
CA SER A 136 4.82 -22.71 -10.12
C SER A 136 4.97 -22.79 -11.65
N ALA A 137 3.92 -23.10 -12.38
CA ALA A 137 3.84 -23.20 -13.84
C ALA A 137 3.28 -21.92 -14.52
N ASP A 138 2.71 -20.95 -13.79
CA ASP A 138 1.97 -19.83 -14.37
C ASP A 138 2.80 -18.53 -14.58
N LEU A 139 4.12 -18.59 -14.49
CA LEU A 139 5.00 -17.41 -14.56
C LEU A 139 5.21 -16.82 -15.98
N THR A 140 4.55 -17.34 -17.02
CA THR A 140 4.78 -16.90 -18.41
C THR A 140 3.56 -16.37 -19.18
N GLY A 141 2.42 -16.15 -18.52
CA GLY A 141 1.20 -15.76 -19.24
C GLY A 141 0.51 -14.53 -18.65
N VAL A 142 0.53 -13.41 -19.38
CA VAL A 142 -0.43 -12.31 -19.19
C VAL A 142 -1.83 -12.84 -19.50
N ARG A 143 -2.60 -13.26 -18.48
CA ARG A 143 -4.02 -13.57 -18.66
C ARG A 143 -4.77 -12.31 -19.02
N GLN A 144 -5.24 -12.21 -20.26
CA GLN A 144 -6.29 -11.26 -20.64
C GLN A 144 -7.53 -11.56 -19.80
N GLN A 145 -7.85 -10.67 -18.85
CA GLN A 145 -9.08 -10.78 -18.08
C GLN A 145 -10.27 -10.53 -19.02
N ARG A 146 -11.15 -11.53 -19.13
CA ARG A 146 -12.36 -11.44 -19.93
C ARG A 146 -13.29 -10.38 -19.34
N ALA A 147 -13.81 -9.48 -20.17
CA ALA A 147 -14.82 -8.50 -19.75
C ALA A 147 -16.10 -9.22 -19.29
N MET A 148 -16.61 -8.85 -18.11
CA MET A 148 -17.89 -9.34 -17.59
C MET A 148 -19.02 -8.37 -17.98
N SER A 149 -20.18 -8.93 -18.31
CA SER A 149 -21.38 -8.13 -18.54
C SER A 149 -22.00 -7.66 -17.20
N TYR A 150 -22.86 -6.64 -17.25
CA TYR A 150 -23.60 -6.17 -16.08
C TYR A 150 -24.46 -7.29 -15.46
N SER A 151 -25.11 -8.13 -16.31
CA SER A 151 -25.93 -9.27 -15.87
C SER A 151 -25.08 -10.33 -15.15
N ASP A 152 -23.88 -10.63 -15.64
CA ASP A 152 -22.97 -11.61 -15.01
C ASP A 152 -22.51 -11.12 -13.64
N LEU A 153 -22.14 -9.82 -13.54
CA LEU A 153 -21.73 -9.22 -12.25
C LEU A 153 -22.90 -9.18 -11.25
N SER A 154 -24.11 -8.78 -11.72
CA SER A 154 -25.31 -8.73 -10.87
C SER A 154 -25.66 -10.13 -10.35
N ALA A 155 -25.59 -11.16 -11.21
CA ALA A 155 -25.82 -12.54 -10.81
C ALA A 155 -24.79 -13.03 -9.78
N GLN A 156 -23.52 -12.66 -9.96
CA GLN A 156 -22.45 -13.01 -9.02
C GLN A 156 -22.65 -12.32 -7.66
N VAL A 157 -22.98 -11.03 -7.63
CA VAL A 157 -23.25 -10.29 -6.40
C VAL A 157 -24.46 -10.88 -5.68
N LEU A 158 -25.54 -11.19 -6.41
CA LEU A 158 -26.73 -11.83 -5.83
C LEU A 158 -26.41 -13.22 -5.26
N ALA A 159 -25.66 -14.03 -5.97
CA ALA A 159 -25.25 -15.35 -5.51
C ALA A 159 -24.38 -15.28 -4.24
N ALA A 160 -23.43 -14.31 -4.17
CA ALA A 160 -22.56 -14.11 -3.02
C ALA A 160 -23.37 -13.65 -1.77
N THR A 161 -24.36 -12.77 -1.94
CA THR A 161 -25.22 -12.31 -0.84
C THR A 161 -26.16 -13.38 -0.33
N THR A 162 -26.65 -14.28 -1.19
CA THR A 162 -27.54 -15.40 -0.79
C THR A 162 -26.78 -16.58 -0.18
N ALA A 163 -25.54 -16.83 -0.60
CA ALA A 163 -24.70 -17.92 -0.05
C ALA A 163 -24.16 -17.64 1.37
N GLY A 164 -24.21 -16.38 1.83
CA GLY A 164 -23.68 -15.95 3.13
C GLY A 164 -24.53 -16.38 4.36
N VAL A 165 -25.62 -17.13 4.18
CA VAL A 165 -26.56 -17.49 5.28
C VAL A 165 -26.23 -18.81 5.97
N HIS A 166 -25.41 -19.69 5.43
CA HIS A 166 -25.04 -20.97 6.09
C HIS A 166 -23.59 -21.38 5.80
N THR A 167 -22.74 -21.31 6.81
CA THR A 167 -22.01 -22.43 7.42
C THR A 167 -20.98 -21.92 8.42
N ALA A 168 -21.34 -21.99 9.70
CA ALA A 168 -20.38 -22.06 10.80
C ALA A 168 -19.83 -23.49 10.87
N GLY A 169 -18.50 -23.65 10.95
CA GLY A 169 -17.93 -24.94 11.36
C GLY A 169 -16.82 -25.51 10.48
N GLY A 170 -15.63 -24.90 10.54
CA GLY A 170 -14.35 -25.52 10.22
C GLY A 170 -13.23 -24.71 10.87
N PRO A 171 -12.10 -25.33 11.31
CA PRO A 171 -11.00 -24.55 11.87
C PRO A 171 -10.54 -23.53 10.79
N PRO A 172 -10.28 -22.26 11.16
CA PRO A 172 -9.88 -21.26 10.19
C PRO A 172 -8.53 -21.68 9.59
N SER A 173 -8.53 -22.12 8.33
CA SER A 173 -7.31 -22.11 7.55
C SER A 173 -6.80 -20.68 7.61
N ALA A 174 -5.55 -20.45 8.04
CA ALA A 174 -4.96 -19.13 8.17
C ALA A 174 -5.02 -18.42 6.80
N LYS A 175 -6.10 -17.66 6.57
CA LYS A 175 -6.26 -16.83 5.39
C LYS A 175 -5.25 -15.71 5.55
N ILE A 176 -4.29 -15.60 4.65
CA ILE A 176 -3.34 -14.50 4.61
C ILE A 176 -4.15 -13.24 4.26
N ARG A 177 -4.57 -12.52 5.28
CA ARG A 177 -5.15 -11.18 5.14
C ARG A 177 -4.00 -10.19 5.19
N GLY A 178 -3.98 -9.21 4.27
CA GLY A 178 -3.12 -8.03 4.42
C GLY A 178 -3.46 -7.29 5.71
N SER A 179 -2.53 -6.47 6.23
CA SER A 179 -2.75 -5.73 7.49
C SER A 179 -3.90 -4.73 7.44
N GLY A 180 -4.24 -4.19 6.24
CA GLY A 180 -5.17 -3.09 6.06
C GLY A 180 -4.50 -1.70 6.08
N ALA A 181 -3.20 -1.62 6.36
CA ALA A 181 -2.45 -0.37 6.41
C ALA A 181 -2.46 0.40 5.08
N ASP A 182 -2.52 -0.30 3.95
CA ASP A 182 -2.61 0.26 2.61
C ASP A 182 -3.99 0.91 2.33
N ILE A 183 -5.07 0.29 2.79
CA ILE A 183 -6.42 0.88 2.75
C ILE A 183 -6.46 2.14 3.62
N ALA A 184 -5.97 2.05 4.85
CA ALA A 184 -5.94 3.19 5.77
C ALA A 184 -5.18 4.39 5.17
N ALA A 185 -4.00 4.17 4.58
CA ALA A 185 -3.23 5.23 3.92
C ALA A 185 -3.98 5.84 2.73
N ALA A 186 -4.64 5.02 1.91
CA ALA A 186 -5.41 5.51 0.76
C ALA A 186 -6.64 6.34 1.20
N VAL A 187 -7.29 5.99 2.34
CA VAL A 187 -8.42 6.74 2.88
C VAL A 187 -7.98 8.06 3.52
N HIS A 188 -6.96 8.01 4.38
CA HIS A 188 -6.60 9.17 5.20
C HIS A 188 -5.61 10.11 4.56
N GLY A 189 -4.74 9.63 3.66
CA GLY A 189 -3.63 10.42 3.13
C GLY A 189 -2.57 10.75 4.19
N GLY A 190 -1.58 11.53 3.79
CA GLY A 190 -0.53 12.00 4.68
C GLY A 190 0.41 10.90 5.16
N VAL A 191 0.91 11.11 6.36
CA VAL A 191 1.69 10.13 7.12
C VAL A 191 0.81 9.58 8.23
N ILE A 192 0.74 8.26 8.36
CA ILE A 192 -0.06 7.61 9.38
C ILE A 192 0.76 6.56 10.15
N MET A 193 0.49 6.45 11.43
CA MET A 193 0.74 5.22 12.18
C MET A 193 -0.50 4.33 12.05
N PHE A 194 -0.28 3.10 11.64
CA PHE A 194 -1.31 2.06 11.59
C PHE A 194 -0.95 0.95 12.56
N GLU A 195 -1.84 0.65 13.51
CA GLU A 195 -1.64 -0.40 14.51
C GLU A 195 -2.94 -1.14 14.78
N SER A 196 -3.01 -2.41 14.41
CA SER A 196 -4.18 -3.28 14.68
C SER A 196 -5.53 -2.66 14.28
N GLY A 197 -5.60 -2.00 13.13
CA GLY A 197 -6.81 -1.34 12.63
C GLY A 197 -6.97 0.12 13.05
N ASN A 198 -6.22 0.57 14.05
CA ASN A 198 -6.23 1.96 14.49
C ASN A 198 -5.32 2.83 13.62
N VAL A 199 -5.76 4.05 13.35
CA VAL A 199 -5.04 5.03 12.53
C VAL A 199 -4.78 6.29 13.36
N THR A 200 -3.51 6.67 13.46
CA THR A 200 -3.10 7.96 14.03
C THR A 200 -2.41 8.78 12.95
N ARG A 201 -2.90 10.01 12.70
CA ARG A 201 -2.24 10.92 11.77
C ARG A 201 -0.95 11.46 12.38
N LEU A 202 0.10 11.44 11.59
CA LEU A 202 1.42 11.96 11.92
C LEU A 202 1.85 13.00 10.88
N VAL A 203 3.00 13.62 11.09
CA VAL A 203 3.55 14.60 10.17
C VAL A 203 4.93 14.14 9.70
N TRP A 204 5.23 14.30 8.42
CA TRP A 204 6.59 14.12 7.92
C TRP A 204 7.46 15.28 8.42
N PRO A 205 8.61 15.00 9.08
CA PRO A 205 9.46 16.07 9.60
C PRO A 205 10.05 16.94 8.47
N GLU A 206 9.91 18.25 8.57
CA GLU A 206 10.43 19.22 7.60
C GLU A 206 11.96 19.12 7.39
N GLY A 207 12.68 18.64 8.41
CA GLY A 207 14.13 18.40 8.36
C GLY A 207 14.58 17.21 7.50
N LEU A 208 13.65 16.48 6.84
CA LEU A 208 13.96 15.31 6.02
C LEU A 208 13.31 15.39 4.64
N VAL A 209 14.07 14.99 3.62
CA VAL A 209 13.57 14.76 2.26
C VAL A 209 13.37 13.27 2.03
N LEU A 210 12.17 12.90 1.56
CA LEU A 210 11.82 11.54 1.14
C LEU A 210 11.98 11.45 -0.39
N ILE A 211 12.79 10.52 -0.87
CA ILE A 211 13.04 10.27 -2.30
C ILE A 211 12.68 8.82 -2.61
N PRO A 212 11.44 8.53 -3.02
CA PRO A 212 11.08 7.19 -3.48
C PRO A 212 11.74 6.88 -4.82
N PHE A 213 12.21 5.64 -4.98
CA PHE A 213 12.85 5.17 -6.21
C PHE A 213 12.44 3.73 -6.53
N PHE A 214 12.40 3.41 -7.82
CA PHE A 214 12.16 2.05 -8.30
C PHE A 214 13.47 1.27 -8.33
N THR A 215 13.44 0.01 -7.90
CA THR A 215 14.63 -0.86 -7.78
C THR A 215 14.99 -1.59 -9.06
N GLY A 216 14.19 -1.44 -10.12
CA GLY A 216 14.38 -2.14 -11.39
C GLY A 216 13.70 -3.50 -11.50
N ALA A 217 13.14 -4.04 -10.40
CA ALA A 217 12.45 -5.33 -10.37
C ALA A 217 11.12 -5.23 -9.62
N ALA A 218 10.13 -5.99 -10.07
CA ALA A 218 8.86 -6.15 -9.34
C ALA A 218 8.97 -7.26 -8.29
N ALA A 219 8.24 -7.12 -7.18
CA ALA A 219 8.15 -8.12 -6.11
C ALA A 219 6.73 -8.69 -5.97
N ASP A 220 6.62 -9.98 -5.67
CA ASP A 220 5.35 -10.59 -5.28
C ASP A 220 5.24 -10.62 -3.76
N THR A 221 4.51 -9.64 -3.22
CA THR A 221 4.29 -9.51 -1.77
C THR A 221 3.65 -10.75 -1.16
N ALA A 222 2.69 -11.39 -1.86
CA ALA A 222 1.99 -12.55 -1.31
C ALA A 222 2.93 -13.76 -1.22
N GLU A 223 3.74 -14.00 -2.24
CA GLU A 223 4.75 -15.05 -2.22
C GLU A 223 5.78 -14.82 -1.11
N LEU A 224 6.29 -13.59 -0.98
CA LEU A 224 7.27 -13.24 0.05
C LEU A 224 6.73 -13.47 1.46
N VAL A 225 5.49 -13.10 1.75
CA VAL A 225 4.84 -13.35 3.06
C VAL A 225 4.74 -14.85 3.34
N ILE A 226 4.36 -15.68 2.34
CA ILE A 226 4.32 -17.14 2.48
C ILE A 226 5.71 -17.67 2.80
N ARG A 227 6.74 -17.23 2.08
CA ARG A 227 8.13 -17.70 2.25
C ARG A 227 8.70 -17.32 3.62
N VAL A 228 8.43 -16.09 4.09
CA VAL A 228 8.81 -15.67 5.46
C VAL A 228 8.12 -16.53 6.51
N ASN A 229 6.82 -16.82 6.37
CA ASN A 229 6.10 -17.69 7.31
C ASN A 229 6.63 -19.13 7.28
N THR A 230 7.00 -19.65 6.11
CA THR A 230 7.62 -20.97 5.99
C THR A 230 8.98 -21.01 6.68
N ALA A 231 9.83 -19.98 6.45
CA ALA A 231 11.12 -19.86 7.12
C ALA A 231 10.96 -19.67 8.64
N ARG A 232 9.92 -18.96 9.10
CA ARG A 232 9.57 -18.82 10.52
C ARG A 232 9.29 -20.17 11.20
N ALA A 233 8.66 -21.10 10.49
CA ALA A 233 8.45 -22.46 11.00
C ALA A 233 9.77 -23.25 11.11
N ALA A 234 10.73 -23.03 10.21
CA ALA A 234 12.01 -23.74 10.17
C ALA A 234 13.09 -23.11 11.07
N ASN A 235 13.12 -21.78 11.21
CA ASN A 235 14.14 -21.03 11.96
C ASN A 235 13.47 -19.99 12.87
N ARG A 236 12.64 -20.47 13.79
CA ARG A 236 11.77 -19.62 14.61
C ARG A 236 12.53 -18.53 15.38
N ALA A 237 13.60 -18.91 16.08
CA ALA A 237 14.30 -17.98 16.96
C ALA A 237 14.89 -16.78 16.20
N ALA A 238 15.56 -17.02 15.07
CA ALA A 238 16.16 -15.95 14.28
C ALA A 238 15.11 -15.07 13.58
N VAL A 239 14.04 -15.67 13.05
CA VAL A 239 12.97 -14.92 12.39
C VAL A 239 12.20 -14.06 13.39
N GLU A 240 11.85 -14.61 14.58
CA GLU A 240 11.18 -13.84 15.65
C GLU A 240 12.04 -12.69 16.15
N ALA A 241 13.35 -12.90 16.31
CA ALA A 241 14.28 -11.84 16.70
C ALA A 241 14.32 -10.70 15.66
N ALA A 242 14.36 -11.04 14.37
CA ALA A 242 14.33 -10.05 13.29
C ALA A 242 12.98 -9.30 13.21
N LEU A 243 11.85 -10.00 13.37
CA LEU A 243 10.52 -9.38 13.41
C LEU A 243 10.37 -8.45 14.63
N ALA A 244 10.90 -8.85 15.79
CA ALA A 244 10.94 -8.00 16.98
C ALA A 244 11.78 -6.75 16.77
N ALA A 245 12.91 -6.84 16.06
CA ALA A 245 13.74 -5.70 15.70
C ALA A 245 13.01 -4.74 14.74
N ILE A 246 12.30 -5.27 13.72
CA ILE A 246 11.45 -4.48 12.83
C ILE A 246 10.36 -3.76 13.64
N ALA A 247 9.66 -4.47 14.53
CA ALA A 247 8.63 -3.89 15.38
C ALA A 247 9.17 -2.78 16.29
N ALA A 248 10.36 -2.96 16.87
CA ALA A 248 11.03 -1.95 17.71
C ALA A 248 11.40 -0.70 16.88
N ALA A 249 12.01 -0.89 15.71
CA ALA A 249 12.36 0.21 14.81
C ALA A 249 11.10 0.96 14.33
N SER A 250 10.00 0.26 14.08
CA SER A 250 8.74 0.87 13.68
C SER A 250 8.11 1.69 14.80
N ARG A 251 8.09 1.19 16.03
CA ARG A 251 7.64 1.99 17.18
C ARG A 251 8.47 3.27 17.33
N ALA A 252 9.80 3.16 17.22
CA ALA A 252 10.70 4.31 17.29
C ALA A 252 10.41 5.33 16.16
N ALA A 253 10.15 4.86 14.93
CA ALA A 253 9.81 5.72 13.79
C ALA A 253 8.47 6.45 14.00
N CYS A 254 7.44 5.75 14.48
CA CYS A 254 6.14 6.34 14.78
C CYS A 254 6.25 7.39 15.91
N GLN A 255 7.00 7.08 16.96
CA GLN A 255 7.28 8.02 18.06
C GLN A 255 8.03 9.27 17.57
N ALA A 256 9.06 9.07 16.73
CA ALA A 256 9.82 10.17 16.15
C ALA A 256 8.94 11.10 15.29
N ALA A 257 8.06 10.53 14.47
CA ALA A 257 7.14 11.31 13.64
C ALA A 257 6.02 12.03 14.45
N ALA A 258 5.83 11.68 15.72
CA ALA A 258 4.91 12.35 16.64
C ALA A 258 5.57 13.50 17.42
N VAL A 259 6.90 13.65 17.35
CA VAL A 259 7.64 14.72 18.04
C VAL A 259 7.37 16.05 17.34
N ARG A 260 7.06 17.09 18.14
CA ARG A 260 6.71 18.42 17.61
C ARG A 260 7.93 19.26 17.21
N GLN A 261 9.10 19.00 17.78
CA GLN A 261 10.34 19.73 17.44
C GLN A 261 10.94 19.15 16.15
N PRO A 262 10.98 19.93 15.05
CA PRO A 262 11.35 19.41 13.72
C PRO A 262 12.72 18.73 13.66
N GLU A 263 13.74 19.34 14.25
CA GLU A 263 15.11 18.81 14.26
C GLU A 263 15.22 17.48 15.04
N ILE A 264 14.56 17.41 16.21
CA ILE A 264 14.54 16.19 17.04
C ILE A 264 13.78 15.09 16.30
N ALA A 265 12.62 15.42 15.74
CA ALA A 265 11.81 14.50 14.93
C ALA A 265 12.60 13.96 13.73
N ALA A 266 13.28 14.83 13.00
CA ALA A 266 14.07 14.45 11.83
C ALA A 266 15.22 13.50 12.19
N ASN A 267 16.02 13.84 13.19
CA ASN A 267 17.14 13.02 13.62
C ASN A 267 16.68 11.66 14.16
N ALA A 268 15.63 11.65 15.00
CA ALA A 268 15.08 10.41 15.55
C ALA A 268 14.45 9.52 14.47
N LEU A 269 13.70 10.09 13.51
CA LEU A 269 13.11 9.34 12.42
C LEU A 269 14.18 8.75 11.49
N LEU A 270 15.19 9.52 11.15
CA LEU A 270 16.30 9.04 10.33
C LEU A 270 17.04 7.88 11.01
N ALA A 271 17.30 7.97 12.32
CA ALA A 271 17.89 6.89 13.09
C ALA A 271 17.00 5.63 13.11
N ALA A 272 15.69 5.79 13.30
CA ALA A 272 14.74 4.69 13.27
C ALA A 272 14.65 4.02 11.90
N LEU A 273 14.71 4.79 10.80
CA LEU A 273 14.74 4.25 9.43
C LEU A 273 16.03 3.46 9.15
N LYS A 274 17.18 3.89 9.68
CA LYS A 274 18.45 3.13 9.60
C LYS A 274 18.30 1.79 10.33
N LEU A 275 17.73 1.78 11.53
CA LEU A 275 17.46 0.56 12.29
C LEU A 275 16.46 -0.37 11.57
N ALA A 276 15.40 0.18 10.99
CA ALA A 276 14.43 -0.58 10.20
C ALA A 276 15.08 -1.27 8.99
N GLY A 277 15.97 -0.57 8.27
CA GLY A 277 16.73 -1.15 7.18
C GLY A 277 17.62 -2.31 7.62
N ALA A 278 18.34 -2.15 8.73
CA ALA A 278 19.18 -3.21 9.30
C ALA A 278 18.35 -4.42 9.78
N ALA A 279 17.17 -4.17 10.38
CA ALA A 279 16.27 -5.23 10.81
C ALA A 279 15.68 -6.02 9.62
N THR A 280 15.39 -5.34 8.48
CA THR A 280 14.99 -6.01 7.24
C THR A 280 16.12 -6.89 6.69
N ASP A 281 17.38 -6.44 6.76
CA ASP A 281 18.54 -7.24 6.37
C ASP A 281 18.70 -8.49 7.27
N GLN A 282 18.47 -8.35 8.58
CA GLN A 282 18.44 -9.48 9.52
C GLN A 282 17.33 -10.50 9.17
N LEU A 283 16.13 -10.01 8.83
CA LEU A 283 15.04 -10.89 8.40
C LEU A 283 15.40 -11.62 7.10
N GLY A 284 16.01 -10.92 6.13
CA GLY A 284 16.52 -11.52 4.90
C GLY A 284 17.52 -12.64 5.17
N ALA A 285 18.50 -12.42 6.07
CA ALA A 285 19.46 -13.43 6.49
C ALA A 285 18.79 -14.61 7.22
N ALA A 286 17.89 -14.35 8.16
CA ALA A 286 17.18 -15.37 8.93
C ALA A 286 16.28 -16.27 8.06
N THR A 287 15.77 -15.74 6.94
CA THR A 287 14.86 -16.44 6.01
C THR A 287 15.55 -16.94 4.75
N ALA A 288 16.81 -16.60 4.53
CA ALA A 288 17.54 -16.81 3.28
C ALA A 288 16.83 -16.19 2.05
N LEU A 289 16.15 -15.04 2.26
CA LEU A 289 15.45 -14.30 1.20
C LEU A 289 16.19 -13.01 0.86
N PRO A 290 16.28 -12.63 -0.44
CA PRO A 290 16.92 -11.38 -0.87
C PRO A 290 16.00 -10.17 -0.65
N LEU A 291 15.57 -9.93 0.62
CA LEU A 291 14.62 -8.85 0.94
C LEU A 291 15.18 -7.46 0.64
N THR A 292 16.50 -7.29 0.68
CA THR A 292 17.18 -6.05 0.30
C THR A 292 17.95 -6.26 -1.00
N PRO A 293 17.47 -5.74 -2.15
CA PRO A 293 18.19 -5.81 -3.42
C PRO A 293 19.56 -5.12 -3.37
N ALA A 294 20.51 -5.59 -4.19
CA ALA A 294 21.85 -5.04 -4.23
C ALA A 294 21.88 -3.52 -4.54
N CYS A 295 20.99 -3.04 -5.43
CA CYS A 295 20.86 -1.62 -5.73
C CYS A 295 20.44 -0.79 -4.50
N VAL A 296 19.58 -1.33 -3.61
CA VAL A 296 19.19 -0.66 -2.36
C VAL A 296 20.36 -0.59 -1.38
N THR A 297 21.19 -1.65 -1.33
CA THR A 297 22.43 -1.65 -0.52
C THR A 297 23.42 -0.59 -1.05
N ALA A 298 23.60 -0.50 -2.37
CA ALA A 298 24.43 0.54 -2.99
C ALA A 298 23.85 1.95 -2.74
N ALA A 299 22.55 2.13 -2.90
CA ALA A 299 21.85 3.38 -2.60
C ALA A 299 22.02 3.79 -1.12
N ARG A 300 21.90 2.86 -0.18
CA ARG A 300 22.14 3.11 1.26
C ARG A 300 23.54 3.64 1.52
N LYS A 301 24.56 3.03 0.90
CA LYS A 301 25.95 3.48 1.00
C LYS A 301 26.12 4.90 0.42
N ALA A 302 25.50 5.16 -0.73
CA ALA A 302 25.54 6.46 -1.37
C ALA A 302 24.85 7.54 -0.51
N MET A 303 23.65 7.27 0.02
CA MET A 303 22.93 8.21 0.88
C MET A 303 23.65 8.47 2.20
N ALA A 304 24.41 7.52 2.72
CA ALA A 304 25.19 7.73 3.93
C ALA A 304 26.24 8.85 3.77
N SER A 305 26.80 9.08 2.58
CA SER A 305 27.71 10.22 2.30
C SER A 305 27.00 11.57 2.38
N LEU A 306 25.67 11.60 2.27
CA LEU A 306 24.81 12.76 2.42
C LEU A 306 24.17 12.86 3.82
N GLY A 307 24.63 12.05 4.80
CA GLY A 307 24.04 11.96 6.13
C GLY A 307 22.74 11.15 6.21
N GLY A 308 22.25 10.64 5.07
CA GLY A 308 20.97 9.96 4.91
C GLY A 308 21.01 8.45 5.07
N THR A 309 20.01 7.78 4.51
CA THR A 309 19.87 6.31 4.40
C THR A 309 19.00 5.93 3.21
N ALA A 310 19.03 4.64 2.82
CA ALA A 310 18.04 4.06 1.92
C ALA A 310 17.63 2.67 2.41
N LYS A 311 16.39 2.27 2.18
CA LYS A 311 15.83 0.97 2.54
C LYS A 311 14.67 0.57 1.63
N THR A 312 14.35 -0.70 1.60
CA THR A 312 13.14 -1.22 0.95
C THR A 312 11.88 -0.76 1.66
N THR A 313 10.74 -0.81 0.98
CA THR A 313 9.41 -0.58 1.54
C THR A 313 8.55 -1.84 1.39
N GLY A 314 7.57 -2.02 2.26
CA GLY A 314 6.66 -3.16 2.19
C GLY A 314 7.38 -4.52 2.32
N ALA A 315 7.09 -5.46 1.43
CA ALA A 315 7.67 -6.81 1.52
C ALA A 315 9.16 -6.88 1.13
N GLY A 316 9.72 -5.84 0.54
CA GLY A 316 11.10 -5.85 0.04
C GLY A 316 11.26 -6.66 -1.25
N ALA A 317 12.49 -7.07 -1.55
CA ALA A 317 12.90 -7.86 -2.72
C ALA A 317 12.68 -7.18 -4.08
N GLY A 318 12.14 -5.97 -4.14
CA GLY A 318 11.86 -5.26 -5.39
C GLY A 318 10.95 -4.05 -5.18
N ASP A 319 10.17 -3.72 -6.23
CA ASP A 319 9.24 -2.59 -6.26
C ASP A 319 9.91 -1.24 -5.91
N VAL A 320 9.23 -0.42 -5.13
CA VAL A 320 9.72 0.89 -4.69
C VAL A 320 10.45 0.77 -3.35
N ALA A 321 11.60 1.40 -3.29
CA ALA A 321 12.36 1.65 -2.08
C ALA A 321 12.40 3.17 -1.81
N ILE A 322 12.93 3.56 -0.66
CA ILE A 322 13.09 4.97 -0.28
C ILE A 322 14.53 5.31 0.04
N ALA A 323 14.93 6.51 -0.35
CA ALA A 323 16.04 7.23 0.25
C ALA A 323 15.50 8.36 1.11
N VAL A 324 16.17 8.63 2.21
CA VAL A 324 15.85 9.75 3.11
C VAL A 324 17.16 10.47 3.43
N ILE A 325 17.19 11.77 3.16
CA ILE A 325 18.35 12.64 3.42
C ILE A 325 17.92 13.82 4.30
N PRO A 326 18.86 14.42 5.07
CA PRO A 326 18.60 15.65 5.77
C PRO A 326 18.24 16.79 4.79
N ALA A 327 17.21 17.56 5.11
CA ALA A 327 16.89 18.78 4.41
C ALA A 327 17.83 19.92 4.83
N THR A 328 18.07 20.86 3.92
CA THR A 328 18.78 22.10 4.22
C THR A 328 17.82 23.27 4.23
N PRO A 329 17.97 24.27 5.10
CA PRO A 329 17.07 25.43 5.17
C PRO A 329 17.06 26.31 3.92
N ASN A 330 18.15 26.33 3.16
CA ASN A 330 18.27 27.11 1.93
C ASN A 330 17.65 26.36 0.76
N PRO A 331 16.62 26.90 0.06
CA PRO A 331 15.91 26.21 -1.02
C PRO A 331 16.79 25.85 -2.22
N GLU A 332 17.76 26.70 -2.60
CA GLU A 332 18.66 26.42 -3.72
C GLU A 332 19.61 25.25 -3.38
N ARG A 333 20.21 25.29 -2.18
CA ARG A 333 21.04 24.19 -1.68
C ARG A 333 20.24 22.90 -1.50
N LEU A 334 18.97 23.01 -1.09
CA LEU A 334 18.09 21.84 -0.97
C LEU A 334 17.88 21.19 -2.34
N LYS A 335 17.61 22.00 -3.37
CA LYS A 335 17.47 21.52 -4.75
C LYS A 335 18.74 20.83 -5.26
N GLU A 336 19.92 21.45 -5.05
CA GLU A 336 21.20 20.85 -5.40
C GLU A 336 21.44 19.54 -4.65
N HIS A 337 21.11 19.50 -3.36
CA HIS A 337 21.26 18.32 -2.50
C HIS A 337 20.37 17.15 -2.97
N VAL A 338 19.11 17.44 -3.32
CA VAL A 338 18.17 16.45 -3.88
C VAL A 338 18.66 15.97 -5.25
N THR A 339 19.07 16.87 -6.14
CA THR A 339 19.60 16.50 -7.47
C THR A 339 20.85 15.61 -7.35
N ASN A 340 21.74 15.90 -6.40
CA ASN A 340 22.91 15.04 -6.15
C ASN A 340 22.49 13.68 -5.61
N ALA A 341 21.53 13.61 -4.69
CA ALA A 341 21.01 12.35 -4.19
C ALA A 341 20.37 11.50 -5.31
N GLU A 342 19.56 12.10 -6.18
CA GLU A 342 18.97 11.43 -7.34
C GLU A 342 20.03 10.90 -8.32
N ARG A 343 21.08 11.69 -8.61
CA ARG A 343 22.21 11.23 -9.41
C ARG A 343 22.90 10.00 -8.80
N LEU A 344 23.17 10.04 -7.50
CA LEU A 344 23.77 8.91 -6.78
C LEU A 344 22.87 7.67 -6.77
N LEU A 345 21.54 7.84 -6.71
CA LEU A 345 20.59 6.74 -6.85
C LEU A 345 20.64 6.11 -8.24
N ILE A 346 20.75 6.93 -9.29
CA ILE A 346 20.88 6.45 -10.68
C ILE A 346 22.20 5.67 -10.85
N GLU A 347 23.30 6.17 -10.30
CA GLU A 347 24.59 5.48 -10.30
C GLU A 347 24.57 4.16 -9.53
N ALA A 348 23.71 4.04 -8.50
CA ALA A 348 23.46 2.80 -7.79
C ALA A 348 22.54 1.82 -8.54
N GLY A 349 22.08 2.16 -9.76
CA GLY A 349 21.16 1.35 -10.57
C GLY A 349 19.68 1.49 -10.17
N CYS A 350 19.32 2.57 -9.49
CA CYS A 350 17.94 2.86 -9.06
C CYS A 350 17.33 3.96 -9.94
N GLN A 351 16.00 4.00 -10.01
CA GLN A 351 15.28 5.04 -10.76
C GLN A 351 14.44 5.92 -9.82
N PRO A 352 14.82 7.18 -9.55
CA PRO A 352 13.99 8.12 -8.81
C PRO A 352 12.62 8.31 -9.47
N LEU A 353 11.55 8.42 -8.66
CA LEU A 353 10.17 8.42 -9.15
C LEU A 353 9.46 9.78 -9.09
N GLY A 354 10.08 10.80 -8.51
CA GLY A 354 9.47 12.13 -8.33
C GLY A 354 8.15 12.10 -7.54
N LEU A 355 8.04 11.19 -6.57
CA LEU A 355 6.84 11.08 -5.74
C LEU A 355 6.94 12.00 -4.52
N SER A 356 5.82 12.58 -4.15
CA SER A 356 5.66 13.37 -2.93
C SER A 356 4.56 12.80 -2.03
N VAL A 357 4.53 13.26 -0.77
CA VAL A 357 3.46 12.90 0.16
C VAL A 357 2.13 13.46 -0.33
N ASP A 358 1.13 12.59 -0.45
CA ASP A 358 -0.26 12.97 -0.72
C ASP A 358 -0.98 13.24 0.60
N THR A 359 -1.26 14.48 0.92
CA THR A 359 -1.87 14.87 2.20
C THR A 359 -3.40 14.74 2.22
N THR A 360 -4.02 14.53 1.06
CA THR A 360 -5.48 14.58 0.90
C THR A 360 -6.16 13.26 1.27
N GLY A 361 -5.57 12.12 0.86
CA GLY A 361 -6.24 10.83 0.93
C GLY A 361 -7.33 10.69 -0.14
N VAL A 362 -8.37 9.89 0.15
CA VAL A 362 -9.50 9.77 -0.77
C VAL A 362 -10.23 11.09 -0.94
N ASP A 363 -10.57 11.44 -2.19
CA ASP A 363 -11.15 12.74 -2.54
C ASP A 363 -12.11 12.64 -3.73
N LEU A 364 -13.04 13.59 -3.83
CA LEU A 364 -13.99 13.73 -4.95
C LEU A 364 -13.52 14.83 -5.89
N GLN A 365 -13.65 14.57 -7.18
CA GLN A 365 -13.30 15.53 -8.23
C GLN A 365 -14.47 15.72 -9.22
N PRO A 366 -14.65 16.91 -9.80
CA PRO A 366 -15.59 17.10 -10.89
C PRO A 366 -15.34 16.11 -12.04
N ALA A 367 -16.40 15.67 -12.72
CA ALA A 367 -16.24 14.89 -13.94
C ALA A 367 -15.63 15.78 -15.04
N GLY A 368 -14.49 15.40 -15.60
CA GLY A 368 -13.88 16.12 -16.74
C GLY A 368 -12.61 16.92 -16.42
N GLN A 369 -11.95 16.68 -15.31
CA GLN A 369 -10.56 17.13 -15.10
C GLN A 369 -9.57 15.99 -15.27
#